data_74339259e141c38a97344402297618fc
#
_entry.id   74339259e141c38a97344402297618fc
#
_cell.length_a   1.000
_cell.length_b   1.000
_cell.length_c   1.000
_cell.angle_alpha   90.00
_cell.angle_beta   90.00
_cell.angle_gamma   90.00
#
_symmetry.space_group_name_H-M   'P 1'
#
loop_
_entity.id
_entity.type
_entity.pdbx_description
1 polymer ?
#
loop_
_entity_poly.entity_id
_entity_poly.type
_entity_poly.pdbx_seq_one_letter_code
_entity_poly.pdbx_strand_id
1 'polypeptide(L)'
;MTVTPSETTDVDVIIIGAGFSGLGAAHRITERNPGTSYVVLERREQIGGTWDLFRYPGVRSDSSIFTLCFPWEPWTGPERVADGDHIREYLNATAHKYGIDQHIRFNTHVRSADWNSSDDTWTVTADQDGTEKTYRGRFLFFGSGYYNYDEGYTPDFPGLNEFDGSIVHPQHWPEDLDYQGKKIVVIGSGATAVTLIPALADSGAGHVTMLQRSPTYIGALPDVAITRFLRSSRLVVRPMLRIRYSRAY
;
A
#
# COMPACT_ATOMS: atom_id res chain seq x y z
N MET A 1 40.30 -6.52 5.46
CA MET A 1 38.99 -6.64 4.79
C MET A 1 38.92 -5.48 3.82
N THR A 2 39.04 -5.75 2.54
CA THR A 2 38.87 -4.75 1.47
C THR A 2 37.38 -4.47 1.37
N VAL A 3 36.95 -3.29 1.83
CA VAL A 3 35.59 -2.78 1.58
C VAL A 3 35.53 -2.51 0.07
N THR A 4 34.77 -3.35 -0.64
CA THR A 4 34.41 -3.06 -2.04
C THR A 4 33.63 -1.75 -2.01
N PRO A 5 33.96 -0.75 -2.88
CA PRO A 5 33.20 0.48 -2.93
C PRO A 5 31.75 0.14 -3.23
N SER A 6 30.81 0.67 -2.44
CA SER A 6 29.38 0.52 -2.70
C SER A 6 29.10 1.16 -4.06
N GLU A 7 28.43 0.41 -4.94
CA GLU A 7 28.04 0.91 -6.26
C GLU A 7 27.05 2.06 -6.09
N THR A 8 27.42 3.25 -6.58
CA THR A 8 26.56 4.44 -6.54
C THR A 8 25.75 4.53 -7.83
N THR A 9 24.44 4.69 -7.70
CA THR A 9 23.53 4.93 -8.82
C THR A 9 23.09 6.39 -8.83
N ASP A 10 23.42 7.11 -9.90
CA ASP A 10 23.01 8.52 -10.10
C ASP A 10 21.74 8.58 -10.95
N VAL A 11 20.75 9.35 -10.49
CA VAL A 11 19.48 9.62 -11.19
C VAL A 11 19.00 11.05 -10.88
N ASP A 12 18.04 11.56 -11.63
CA ASP A 12 17.46 12.87 -11.33
C ASP A 12 16.51 12.81 -10.13
N VAL A 13 15.72 11.72 -10.01
CA VAL A 13 14.69 11.57 -8.97
C VAL A 13 14.79 10.20 -8.31
N ILE A 14 14.84 10.21 -6.98
CA ILE A 14 14.73 9.02 -6.16
C ILE A 14 13.32 8.98 -5.56
N ILE A 15 12.60 7.88 -5.75
CA ILE A 15 11.25 7.65 -5.20
C ILE A 15 11.34 6.52 -4.17
N ILE A 16 10.84 6.74 -2.96
CA ILE A 16 10.80 5.72 -1.91
C ILE A 16 9.39 5.15 -1.80
N GLY A 17 9.26 3.84 -2.06
CA GLY A 17 8.01 3.07 -2.00
C GLY A 17 7.32 2.88 -3.35
N ALA A 18 6.88 1.65 -3.63
CA ALA A 18 6.15 1.23 -4.83
C ALA A 18 4.65 0.98 -4.56
N GLY A 19 4.04 1.75 -3.66
CA GLY A 19 2.59 1.83 -3.49
C GLY A 19 1.96 2.86 -4.44
N PHE A 20 0.69 3.21 -4.21
CA PHE A 20 -0.03 4.21 -5.01
C PHE A 20 0.75 5.52 -5.20
N SER A 21 1.35 6.04 -4.13
CA SER A 21 2.06 7.33 -4.16
C SER A 21 3.29 7.27 -5.06
N GLY A 22 4.12 6.24 -4.92
CA GLY A 22 5.34 6.09 -5.71
C GLY A 22 5.08 5.82 -7.18
N LEU A 23 4.13 4.92 -7.50
CA LEU A 23 3.71 4.67 -8.88
C LEU A 23 3.11 5.92 -9.51
N GLY A 24 2.32 6.68 -8.72
CA GLY A 24 1.77 7.96 -9.15
C GLY A 24 2.83 8.98 -9.48
N ALA A 25 3.87 9.12 -8.65
CA ALA A 25 5.00 10.01 -8.88
C ALA A 25 5.78 9.60 -10.14
N ALA A 26 6.12 8.31 -10.25
CA ALA A 26 6.85 7.77 -11.40
C ALA A 26 6.14 8.04 -12.73
N HIS A 27 4.82 7.76 -12.80
CA HIS A 27 4.02 8.05 -13.99
C HIS A 27 4.03 9.54 -14.33
N ARG A 28 3.87 10.43 -13.34
CA ARG A 28 3.85 11.88 -13.58
C ARG A 28 5.20 12.43 -14.02
N ILE A 29 6.31 11.87 -13.55
CA ILE A 29 7.65 12.22 -14.03
C ILE A 29 7.76 11.86 -15.51
N THR A 30 7.44 10.63 -15.88
CA THR A 30 7.53 10.17 -17.27
C THR A 30 6.59 10.96 -18.20
N GLU A 31 5.37 11.27 -17.76
CA GLU A 31 4.37 12.00 -18.55
C GLU A 31 4.76 13.47 -18.80
N ARG A 32 5.27 14.16 -17.76
CA ARG A 32 5.47 15.61 -17.79
C ARG A 32 6.90 16.03 -18.08
N ASN A 33 7.86 15.19 -17.77
CA ASN A 33 9.29 15.45 -17.94
C ASN A 33 9.94 14.24 -18.60
N PRO A 34 9.60 13.94 -19.87
CA PRO A 34 10.18 12.80 -20.58
C PRO A 34 11.71 12.98 -20.69
N GLY A 35 12.44 11.91 -20.36
CA GLY A 35 13.91 11.93 -20.31
C GLY A 35 14.49 12.16 -18.92
N THR A 36 13.69 12.53 -17.91
CA THR A 36 14.12 12.54 -16.51
C THR A 36 14.36 11.11 -16.03
N SER A 37 15.57 10.84 -15.55
CA SER A 37 15.92 9.55 -14.97
C SER A 37 15.35 9.43 -13.56
N TYR A 38 14.83 8.23 -13.21
CA TYR A 38 14.36 7.97 -11.86
C TYR A 38 14.55 6.52 -11.46
N VAL A 39 14.55 6.29 -10.16
CA VAL A 39 14.52 4.96 -9.54
C VAL A 39 13.44 4.93 -8.45
N VAL A 40 12.77 3.80 -8.32
CA VAL A 40 11.83 3.53 -7.23
C VAL A 40 12.45 2.49 -6.31
N LEU A 41 12.63 2.82 -5.03
CA LEU A 41 13.20 1.93 -4.03
C LEU A 41 12.06 1.33 -3.19
N GLU A 42 11.82 0.04 -3.35
CA GLU A 42 10.77 -0.66 -2.62
C GLU A 42 11.38 -1.68 -1.64
N ARG A 43 11.01 -1.56 -0.37
CA ARG A 43 11.51 -2.44 0.69
C ARG A 43 11.08 -3.89 0.51
N ARG A 44 9.87 -4.11 0.00
CA ARG A 44 9.28 -5.43 -0.18
C ARG A 44 9.66 -6.01 -1.54
N GLU A 45 9.31 -7.27 -1.75
CA GLU A 45 9.59 -7.99 -3.00
C GLU A 45 8.54 -7.72 -4.09
N GLN A 46 7.46 -6.98 -3.77
CA GLN A 46 6.33 -6.76 -4.66
C GLN A 46 5.81 -5.31 -4.61
N ILE A 47 5.16 -4.91 -5.70
CA ILE A 47 4.38 -3.69 -5.78
C ILE A 47 3.11 -3.84 -4.94
N GLY A 48 2.70 -2.76 -4.25
CA GLY A 48 1.41 -2.74 -3.58
C GLY A 48 1.33 -1.86 -2.34
N GLY A 49 2.45 -1.64 -1.65
CA GLY A 49 2.46 -0.86 -0.40
C GLY A 49 1.50 -1.47 0.64
N THR A 50 0.53 -0.71 1.12
CA THR A 50 -0.49 -1.17 2.08
C THR A 50 -1.21 -2.45 1.60
N TRP A 51 -1.52 -2.55 0.32
CA TRP A 51 -2.26 -3.67 -0.26
C TRP A 51 -1.42 -4.94 -0.43
N ASP A 52 -0.11 -4.82 -0.37
CA ASP A 52 0.80 -5.96 -0.27
C ASP A 52 1.14 -6.30 1.19
N LEU A 53 1.14 -5.31 2.09
CA LEU A 53 1.44 -5.52 3.51
C LEU A 53 0.34 -6.32 4.22
N PHE A 54 -0.94 -5.96 4.02
CA PHE A 54 -2.05 -6.59 4.70
C PHE A 54 -2.62 -7.77 3.89
N ARG A 55 -2.66 -8.96 4.53
CA ARG A 55 -3.10 -10.23 3.94
C ARG A 55 -4.21 -10.92 4.75
N TYR A 56 -4.76 -10.26 5.75
CA TYR A 56 -5.80 -10.84 6.58
C TYR A 56 -7.10 -11.08 5.76
N PRO A 57 -7.92 -12.07 6.13
CA PRO A 57 -9.17 -12.37 5.43
C PRO A 57 -10.11 -11.15 5.33
N GLY A 58 -10.61 -10.90 4.14
CA GLY A 58 -11.54 -9.79 3.89
C GLY A 58 -10.89 -8.42 3.75
N VAL A 59 -9.55 -8.33 3.62
CA VAL A 59 -8.86 -7.06 3.35
C VAL A 59 -9.42 -6.42 2.08
N ARG A 60 -9.93 -5.19 2.20
CA ARG A 60 -10.51 -4.43 1.09
C ARG A 60 -10.46 -2.94 1.34
N SER A 61 -10.71 -2.14 0.31
CA SER A 61 -10.88 -0.71 0.47
C SER A 61 -12.13 -0.41 1.31
N ASP A 62 -12.05 0.59 2.18
CA ASP A 62 -13.20 1.17 2.90
C ASP A 62 -13.83 2.35 2.15
N SER A 63 -13.27 2.70 1.00
CA SER A 63 -13.73 3.76 0.12
C SER A 63 -13.90 3.26 -1.31
N SER A 64 -14.61 4.05 -2.13
CA SER A 64 -14.84 3.67 -3.53
C SER A 64 -13.52 3.59 -4.29
N ILE A 65 -13.30 2.47 -4.98
CA ILE A 65 -12.12 2.27 -5.83
C ILE A 65 -12.01 3.33 -6.93
N PHE A 66 -13.14 3.89 -7.40
CA PHE A 66 -13.15 4.98 -8.38
C PHE A 66 -12.55 6.29 -7.86
N THR A 67 -12.38 6.41 -6.54
CA THR A 67 -11.68 7.54 -5.92
C THR A 67 -10.27 7.20 -5.50
N LEU A 68 -9.92 5.93 -5.44
CA LEU A 68 -8.58 5.43 -5.12
C LEU A 68 -7.74 5.23 -6.38
N CYS A 69 -8.36 4.76 -7.48
CA CYS A 69 -7.65 4.50 -8.74
C CYS A 69 -6.99 5.75 -9.33
N PHE A 70 -5.99 5.54 -10.16
CA PHE A 70 -5.31 6.63 -10.84
C PHE A 70 -6.21 7.35 -11.85
N PRO A 71 -6.14 8.68 -11.97
CA PRO A 71 -6.96 9.43 -12.94
C PRO A 71 -6.66 9.10 -14.40
N TRP A 72 -5.44 8.64 -14.69
CA TRP A 72 -5.02 8.26 -16.05
C TRP A 72 -5.27 6.78 -16.36
N GLU A 73 -5.46 5.95 -15.33
CA GLU A 73 -5.79 4.53 -15.44
C GLU A 73 -7.05 4.23 -14.60
N PRO A 74 -8.26 4.48 -15.14
CA PRO A 74 -9.50 4.27 -14.40
C PRO A 74 -9.74 2.80 -14.10
N TRP A 75 -10.32 2.52 -12.93
CA TRP A 75 -10.75 1.18 -12.56
C TRP A 75 -11.81 0.64 -13.53
N THR A 76 -11.64 -0.58 -14.00
CA THR A 76 -12.54 -1.26 -14.92
C THR A 76 -13.24 -2.48 -14.32
N GLY A 77 -12.89 -2.89 -13.11
CA GLY A 77 -13.55 -3.98 -12.37
C GLY A 77 -15.01 -3.68 -12.03
N PRO A 78 -15.79 -4.70 -11.67
CA PRO A 78 -17.22 -4.56 -11.35
C PRO A 78 -17.46 -3.91 -9.99
N GLU A 79 -16.56 -4.06 -9.06
CA GLU A 79 -16.70 -3.68 -7.67
C GLU A 79 -16.62 -2.16 -7.48
N ARG A 80 -17.41 -1.66 -6.55
CA ARG A 80 -17.27 -0.29 -6.06
C ARG A 80 -16.25 -0.22 -4.93
N VAL A 81 -16.20 -1.27 -4.13
CA VAL A 81 -15.26 -1.47 -3.03
C VAL A 81 -14.43 -2.69 -3.39
N ALA A 82 -13.18 -2.48 -3.80
CA ALA A 82 -12.34 -3.56 -4.30
C ALA A 82 -11.58 -4.26 -3.17
N ASP A 83 -11.42 -5.57 -3.32
CA ASP A 83 -10.59 -6.40 -2.45
C ASP A 83 -9.11 -6.05 -2.61
N GLY A 84 -8.32 -6.34 -1.57
CA GLY A 84 -6.88 -6.07 -1.56
C GLY A 84 -6.14 -6.72 -2.71
N ASP A 85 -6.52 -7.94 -3.08
CA ASP A 85 -5.92 -8.67 -4.20
C ASP A 85 -6.18 -7.97 -5.54
N HIS A 86 -7.41 -7.59 -5.82
CA HIS A 86 -7.76 -6.85 -7.04
C HIS A 86 -7.06 -5.49 -7.11
N ILE A 87 -6.90 -4.80 -5.97
CA ILE A 87 -6.16 -3.53 -5.92
C ILE A 87 -4.69 -3.77 -6.24
N ARG A 88 -4.09 -4.84 -5.72
CA ARG A 88 -2.71 -5.20 -5.99
C ARG A 88 -2.49 -5.57 -7.45
N GLU A 89 -3.40 -6.35 -8.03
CA GLU A 89 -3.39 -6.68 -9.46
C GLU A 89 -3.46 -5.41 -10.32
N TYR A 90 -4.35 -4.48 -9.97
CA TYR A 90 -4.48 -3.19 -10.64
C TYR A 90 -3.17 -2.38 -10.60
N LEU A 91 -2.50 -2.31 -9.43
CA LEU A 91 -1.23 -1.59 -9.29
C LEU A 91 -0.12 -2.22 -10.13
N ASN A 92 -0.02 -3.56 -10.12
CA ASN A 92 0.97 -4.30 -10.92
C ASN A 92 0.71 -4.11 -12.42
N ALA A 93 -0.53 -4.29 -12.87
CA ALA A 93 -0.91 -4.08 -14.27
C ALA A 93 -0.63 -2.65 -14.74
N THR A 94 -0.91 -1.65 -13.86
CA THR A 94 -0.62 -0.25 -14.15
C THR A 94 0.88 0.01 -14.26
N ALA A 95 1.68 -0.49 -13.31
CA ALA A 95 3.12 -0.32 -13.35
C ALA A 95 3.73 -0.93 -14.62
N HIS A 96 3.31 -2.14 -14.99
CA HIS A 96 3.75 -2.81 -16.20
C HIS A 96 3.33 -2.06 -17.47
N LYS A 97 2.07 -1.66 -17.57
CA LYS A 97 1.52 -0.92 -18.73
C LYS A 97 2.27 0.37 -19.05
N TYR A 98 2.76 1.05 -18.03
CA TYR A 98 3.48 2.31 -18.16
C TYR A 98 5.01 2.18 -18.04
N GLY A 99 5.53 0.94 -17.99
CA GLY A 99 6.96 0.65 -17.90
C GLY A 99 7.62 1.08 -16.60
N ILE A 100 6.84 1.33 -15.55
CA ILE A 100 7.35 1.78 -14.24
C ILE A 100 8.07 0.63 -13.53
N ASP A 101 7.61 -0.61 -13.70
CA ASP A 101 8.17 -1.82 -13.12
C ASP A 101 9.66 -1.99 -13.40
N GLN A 102 10.16 -1.56 -14.56
CA GLN A 102 11.57 -1.62 -14.95
C GLN A 102 12.48 -0.70 -14.10
N HIS A 103 11.90 0.31 -13.47
CA HIS A 103 12.62 1.30 -12.64
C HIS A 103 12.55 0.97 -11.15
N ILE A 104 11.86 -0.10 -10.74
CA ILE A 104 11.74 -0.50 -9.34
C ILE A 104 12.93 -1.37 -8.93
N ARG A 105 13.49 -1.07 -7.76
CA ARG A 105 14.46 -1.90 -7.06
C ARG A 105 13.76 -2.46 -5.83
N PHE A 106 13.38 -3.74 -5.92
CA PHE A 106 12.77 -4.47 -4.82
C PHE A 106 13.81 -4.86 -3.76
N ASN A 107 13.34 -5.33 -2.60
CA ASN A 107 14.18 -5.71 -1.46
C ASN A 107 15.17 -4.60 -1.05
N THR A 108 14.80 -3.34 -1.31
CA THR A 108 15.66 -2.18 -1.13
C THR A 108 15.14 -1.31 0.02
N HIS A 109 15.68 -1.54 1.21
CA HIS A 109 15.29 -0.85 2.42
C HIS A 109 16.13 0.40 2.62
N VAL A 110 15.56 1.57 2.40
CA VAL A 110 16.21 2.85 2.67
C VAL A 110 16.50 3.01 4.17
N ARG A 111 17.76 3.31 4.50
CA ARG A 111 18.23 3.50 5.86
C ARG A 111 18.42 4.96 6.22
N SER A 112 18.98 5.74 5.30
CA SER A 112 19.14 7.20 5.47
C SER A 112 18.94 7.95 4.16
N ALA A 113 18.68 9.24 4.27
CA ALA A 113 18.59 10.16 3.17
C ALA A 113 19.15 11.51 3.63
N ASP A 114 20.27 11.92 3.06
CA ASP A 114 21.04 13.07 3.47
C ASP A 114 21.11 14.10 2.33
N TRP A 115 20.76 15.34 2.63
CA TRP A 115 20.85 16.46 1.69
C TRP A 115 22.19 17.14 1.78
N ASN A 116 22.82 17.39 0.64
CA ASN A 116 24.04 18.19 0.55
C ASN A 116 23.79 19.48 -0.25
N SER A 117 23.84 20.62 0.47
CA SER A 117 23.60 21.94 -0.13
C SER A 117 24.79 22.47 -0.96
N SER A 118 25.94 21.81 -0.93
CA SER A 118 27.09 22.24 -1.73
C SER A 118 27.02 21.81 -3.19
N ASP A 119 26.31 20.72 -3.48
CA ASP A 119 26.11 20.16 -4.83
C ASP A 119 24.63 19.92 -5.17
N ASP A 120 23.71 20.38 -4.31
CA ASP A 120 22.25 20.27 -4.45
C ASP A 120 21.80 18.82 -4.74
N THR A 121 22.33 17.85 -3.97
CA THR A 121 22.01 16.44 -4.13
C THR A 121 21.54 15.77 -2.84
N TRP A 122 20.64 14.81 -3.00
CA TRP A 122 20.32 13.81 -2.02
C TRP A 122 21.24 12.60 -2.17
N THR A 123 21.76 12.11 -1.06
CA THR A 123 22.45 10.82 -0.97
C THR A 123 21.57 9.90 -0.13
N VAL A 124 21.08 8.82 -0.75
CA VAL A 124 20.22 7.83 -0.10
C VAL A 124 21.00 6.52 0.06
N THR A 125 21.12 6.06 1.30
CA THR A 125 21.74 4.77 1.61
C THR A 125 20.63 3.75 1.85
N ALA A 126 20.73 2.61 1.21
CA ALA A 126 19.77 1.52 1.31
C ALA A 126 20.47 0.16 1.46
N ASP A 127 19.81 -0.75 2.11
CA ASP A 127 20.15 -2.17 2.14
C ASP A 127 19.34 -2.88 1.05
N GLN A 128 20.01 -3.46 0.09
CA GLN A 128 19.40 -4.27 -0.95
C GLN A 128 19.90 -5.71 -0.86
N ASP A 129 19.02 -6.62 -0.48
CA ASP A 129 19.35 -8.04 -0.28
C ASP A 129 20.61 -8.26 0.61
N GLY A 130 20.74 -7.48 1.69
CA GLY A 130 21.89 -7.53 2.62
C GLY A 130 23.13 -6.81 2.10
N THR A 131 23.06 -6.09 0.98
CA THR A 131 24.17 -5.32 0.42
C THR A 131 23.85 -3.83 0.47
N GLU A 132 24.78 -3.03 1.03
CA GLU A 132 24.64 -1.59 1.04
C GLU A 132 24.76 -1.02 -0.38
N LYS A 133 23.77 -0.23 -0.77
CA LYS A 133 23.71 0.51 -2.03
C LYS A 133 23.53 2.01 -1.76
N THR A 134 24.11 2.82 -2.63
CA THR A 134 24.00 4.28 -2.57
C THR A 134 23.32 4.80 -3.83
N TYR A 135 22.34 5.68 -3.65
CA TYR A 135 21.65 6.37 -4.74
C TYR A 135 21.85 7.89 -4.55
N ARG A 136 22.13 8.59 -5.63
CA ARG A 136 22.26 10.05 -5.62
C ARG A 136 21.27 10.66 -6.59
N GLY A 137 20.62 11.77 -6.19
CA GLY A 137 19.64 12.44 -7.02
C GLY A 137 19.35 13.85 -6.57
N ARG A 138 18.87 14.68 -7.50
CA ARG A 138 18.50 16.08 -7.20
C ARG A 138 17.16 16.17 -6.46
N PHE A 139 16.28 15.21 -6.66
CA PHE A 139 14.95 15.19 -6.06
C PHE A 139 14.72 13.87 -5.32
N LEU A 140 14.11 13.99 -4.16
CA LEU A 140 13.68 12.85 -3.35
C LEU A 140 12.19 12.93 -3.08
N PHE A 141 11.45 11.86 -3.44
CA PHE A 141 10.02 11.74 -3.19
C PHE A 141 9.74 10.62 -2.17
N PHE A 142 9.14 10.97 -1.04
CA PHE A 142 8.72 10.02 -0.02
C PHE A 142 7.32 9.50 -0.31
N GLY A 143 7.23 8.27 -0.84
CA GLY A 143 5.99 7.52 -1.05
C GLY A 143 5.86 6.32 -0.10
N SER A 144 6.53 6.34 1.04
CA SER A 144 6.67 5.24 2.00
C SER A 144 5.38 4.89 2.78
N GLY A 145 4.33 5.71 2.65
CA GLY A 145 3.11 5.51 3.44
C GLY A 145 3.27 5.92 4.91
N TYR A 146 2.38 5.42 5.76
CA TYR A 146 2.32 5.80 7.18
C TYR A 146 2.34 4.58 8.14
N TYR A 147 2.39 3.37 7.62
CA TYR A 147 2.52 2.18 8.45
C TYR A 147 3.99 1.89 8.77
N ASN A 148 4.25 1.45 10.01
CA ASN A 148 5.49 0.79 10.33
C ASN A 148 5.44 -0.65 9.79
N TYR A 149 6.32 -0.99 8.85
CA TYR A 149 6.33 -2.31 8.22
C TYR A 149 6.98 -3.40 9.08
N ASP A 150 7.74 -3.01 10.09
CA ASP A 150 8.43 -3.96 10.97
C ASP A 150 7.48 -4.52 12.02
N GLU A 151 6.61 -3.65 12.59
CA GLU A 151 5.65 -4.07 13.60
C GLU A 151 4.38 -3.21 13.59
N GLY A 152 3.25 -3.84 13.83
CA GLY A 152 2.00 -3.15 14.14
C GLY A 152 1.97 -2.73 15.62
N TYR A 153 1.26 -1.63 15.91
CA TYR A 153 1.07 -1.22 17.28
C TYR A 153 0.19 -2.24 18.04
N THR A 154 0.79 -2.90 19.01
CA THR A 154 0.09 -3.79 19.94
C THR A 154 0.14 -3.18 21.32
N PRO A 155 -1.00 -2.79 21.92
CA PRO A 155 -1.05 -2.30 23.29
C PRO A 155 -0.59 -3.38 24.28
N ASP A 156 0.03 -2.97 25.37
CA ASP A 156 0.32 -3.85 26.49
C ASP A 156 -0.96 -4.08 27.29
N PHE A 157 -1.52 -5.26 27.15
CA PHE A 157 -2.71 -5.68 27.93
C PHE A 157 -2.26 -6.54 29.13
N PRO A 158 -2.68 -6.19 30.36
CA PRO A 158 -2.39 -7.03 31.53
C PRO A 158 -2.89 -8.47 31.32
N GLY A 159 -2.02 -9.44 31.56
CA GLY A 159 -2.35 -10.86 31.42
C GLY A 159 -2.28 -11.41 29.99
N LEU A 160 -1.83 -10.63 29.01
CA LEU A 160 -1.73 -11.08 27.62
C LEU A 160 -0.81 -12.30 27.45
N ASN A 161 0.25 -12.38 28.25
CA ASN A 161 1.21 -13.49 28.29
C ASN A 161 0.68 -14.74 29.04
N GLU A 162 -0.48 -14.64 29.69
CA GLU A 162 -1.19 -15.76 30.34
C GLU A 162 -2.23 -16.38 29.41
N PHE A 163 -2.43 -15.81 28.23
CA PHE A 163 -3.40 -16.30 27.26
C PHE A 163 -2.82 -17.48 26.46
N ASP A 164 -3.44 -18.66 26.61
CA ASP A 164 -2.99 -19.90 25.98
C ASP A 164 -3.32 -19.98 24.46
N GLY A 165 -4.09 -19.03 23.92
CA GLY A 165 -4.48 -19.00 22.53
C GLY A 165 -3.47 -18.25 21.64
N SER A 166 -3.73 -18.28 20.33
CA SER A 166 -2.92 -17.53 19.36
C SER A 166 -3.27 -16.04 19.39
N ILE A 167 -2.25 -15.20 19.48
CA ILE A 167 -2.36 -13.74 19.39
C ILE A 167 -1.82 -13.33 18.02
N VAL A 168 -2.65 -12.68 17.22
CA VAL A 168 -2.32 -12.31 15.85
C VAL A 168 -2.55 -10.82 15.63
N HIS A 169 -1.53 -10.10 15.16
CA HIS A 169 -1.72 -8.76 14.64
C HIS A 169 -2.05 -8.84 13.14
N PRO A 170 -3.13 -8.20 12.64
CA PRO A 170 -3.57 -8.34 11.24
C PRO A 170 -2.53 -7.93 10.19
N GLN A 171 -1.56 -7.09 10.55
CA GLN A 171 -0.45 -6.72 9.67
C GLN A 171 0.48 -7.91 9.34
N HIS A 172 0.56 -8.89 10.23
CA HIS A 172 1.37 -10.09 10.10
C HIS A 172 0.49 -11.33 10.21
N TRP A 173 -0.54 -11.39 9.36
CA TRP A 173 -1.48 -12.50 9.32
C TRP A 173 -0.79 -13.78 8.85
N PRO A 174 -0.75 -14.87 9.66
CA PRO A 174 -0.18 -16.14 9.23
C PRO A 174 -1.05 -16.78 8.14
N GLU A 175 -0.46 -17.19 7.04
CA GLU A 175 -1.18 -17.80 5.91
C GLU A 175 -1.85 -19.13 6.27
N ASP A 176 -1.24 -19.87 7.21
CA ASP A 176 -1.69 -21.19 7.68
C ASP A 176 -2.50 -21.13 8.99
N LEU A 177 -2.97 -19.95 9.41
CA LEU A 177 -3.73 -19.80 10.65
C LEU A 177 -5.06 -20.55 10.56
N ASP A 178 -5.15 -21.69 11.29
CA ASP A 178 -6.39 -22.42 11.46
C ASP A 178 -7.27 -21.78 12.53
N TYR A 179 -8.39 -21.21 12.11
CA TYR A 179 -9.41 -20.63 12.97
C TYR A 179 -10.80 -21.30 12.83
N GLN A 180 -10.88 -22.43 12.12
CA GLN A 180 -12.12 -23.18 11.92
C GLN A 180 -12.72 -23.63 13.26
N GLY A 181 -13.98 -23.31 13.48
CA GLY A 181 -14.71 -23.65 14.71
C GLY A 181 -14.23 -22.94 15.98
N LYS A 182 -13.19 -22.09 15.92
CA LYS A 182 -12.61 -21.43 17.10
C LYS A 182 -13.42 -20.19 17.50
N LYS A 183 -13.32 -19.85 18.79
CA LYS A 183 -13.83 -18.59 19.32
C LYS A 183 -12.75 -17.52 19.17
N ILE A 184 -13.08 -16.43 18.52
CA ILE A 184 -12.14 -15.35 18.18
C ILE A 184 -12.60 -14.06 18.84
N VAL A 185 -11.67 -13.33 19.43
CA VAL A 185 -11.89 -11.95 19.91
C VAL A 185 -11.08 -11.02 19.04
N VAL A 186 -11.76 -10.10 18.35
CA VAL A 186 -11.12 -9.03 17.58
C VAL A 186 -11.14 -7.75 18.41
N ILE A 187 -9.97 -7.28 18.81
CA ILE A 187 -9.80 -6.07 19.62
C ILE A 187 -9.64 -4.87 18.69
N GLY A 188 -10.65 -4.01 18.64
CA GLY A 188 -10.70 -2.84 17.78
C GLY A 188 -12.00 -2.74 16.99
N SER A 189 -12.23 -1.55 16.40
CA SER A 189 -13.42 -1.25 15.60
C SER A 189 -13.08 -0.37 14.38
N GLY A 190 -11.80 -0.31 13.99
CA GLY A 190 -11.33 0.39 12.79
C GLY A 190 -11.61 -0.38 11.50
N ALA A 191 -11.15 0.16 10.36
CA ALA A 191 -11.32 -0.43 9.03
C ALA A 191 -10.94 -1.92 8.97
N THR A 192 -9.84 -2.30 9.59
CA THR A 192 -9.39 -3.70 9.68
C THR A 192 -10.44 -4.59 10.37
N ALA A 193 -10.94 -4.20 11.55
CA ALA A 193 -11.92 -5.00 12.27
C ALA A 193 -13.24 -5.12 11.51
N VAL A 194 -13.69 -4.03 10.87
CA VAL A 194 -14.94 -3.98 10.07
C VAL A 194 -14.89 -4.96 8.89
N THR A 195 -13.73 -5.18 8.30
CA THR A 195 -13.58 -6.09 7.16
C THR A 195 -13.22 -7.52 7.59
N LEU A 196 -12.41 -7.67 8.64
CA LEU A 196 -11.96 -8.96 9.16
C LEU A 196 -13.09 -9.76 9.81
N ILE A 197 -13.93 -9.12 10.65
CA ILE A 197 -14.96 -9.82 11.44
C ILE A 197 -15.97 -10.59 10.55
N PRO A 198 -16.60 -9.97 9.55
CA PRO A 198 -17.49 -10.73 8.66
C PRO A 198 -16.75 -11.83 7.90
N ALA A 199 -15.53 -11.57 7.41
CA ALA A 199 -14.76 -12.58 6.70
C ALA A 199 -14.44 -13.81 7.56
N LEU A 200 -14.11 -13.63 8.84
CA LEU A 200 -13.91 -14.73 9.79
C LEU A 200 -15.20 -15.51 10.05
N ALA A 201 -16.32 -14.80 10.22
CA ALA A 201 -17.61 -15.43 10.45
C ALA A 201 -18.08 -16.26 9.24
N ASP A 202 -17.91 -15.72 8.03
CA ASP A 202 -18.32 -16.38 6.79
C ASP A 202 -17.41 -17.55 6.42
N SER A 203 -16.15 -17.54 6.87
CA SER A 203 -15.15 -18.57 6.55
C SER A 203 -14.98 -19.65 7.61
N GLY A 204 -15.92 -19.75 8.57
CA GLY A 204 -16.06 -20.91 9.46
C GLY A 204 -15.51 -20.76 10.87
N ALA A 205 -15.23 -19.54 11.34
CA ALA A 205 -15.02 -19.30 12.77
C ALA A 205 -16.25 -19.74 13.59
N GLY A 206 -16.06 -20.38 14.73
CA GLY A 206 -17.16 -20.86 15.55
C GLY A 206 -17.92 -19.73 16.25
N HIS A 207 -17.22 -18.67 16.59
CA HIS A 207 -17.79 -17.43 17.15
C HIS A 207 -16.80 -16.29 17.02
N VAL A 208 -17.27 -15.10 16.62
CA VAL A 208 -16.44 -13.90 16.55
C VAL A 208 -17.02 -12.81 17.45
N THR A 209 -16.21 -12.32 18.38
CA THR A 209 -16.56 -11.22 19.28
C THR A 209 -15.76 -9.98 18.92
N MET A 210 -16.42 -8.84 18.71
CA MET A 210 -15.75 -7.54 18.59
C MET A 210 -15.64 -6.90 19.98
N LEU A 211 -14.42 -6.62 20.42
CA LEU A 211 -14.16 -5.83 21.62
C LEU A 211 -13.72 -4.43 21.19
N GLN A 212 -14.52 -3.42 21.50
CA GLN A 212 -14.24 -2.04 21.10
C GLN A 212 -14.25 -1.08 22.29
N ARG A 213 -13.40 -0.09 22.28
CA ARG A 213 -13.38 0.98 23.28
C ARG A 213 -14.54 1.97 23.06
N SER A 214 -14.77 2.34 21.80
CA SER A 214 -15.84 3.23 21.37
C SER A 214 -16.40 2.77 20.03
N PRO A 215 -17.72 2.97 19.79
CA PRO A 215 -18.34 2.55 18.54
C PRO A 215 -17.80 3.36 17.35
N THR A 216 -17.66 2.68 16.22
CA THR A 216 -17.33 3.30 14.92
C THR A 216 -18.62 3.43 14.10
N TYR A 217 -18.78 4.55 13.41
CA TYR A 217 -19.87 4.72 12.47
C TYR A 217 -19.61 3.87 11.22
N ILE A 218 -20.51 2.95 10.92
CA ILE A 218 -20.47 2.07 9.76
C ILE A 218 -21.64 2.43 8.86
N GLY A 219 -21.35 2.93 7.65
CA GLY A 219 -22.36 3.20 6.64
C GLY A 219 -22.58 1.98 5.75
N ALA A 220 -23.81 1.50 5.63
CA ALA A 220 -24.17 0.53 4.60
C ALA A 220 -24.36 1.26 3.28
N LEU A 221 -23.54 0.94 2.29
CA LEU A 221 -23.73 1.40 0.92
C LEU A 221 -24.11 0.18 0.06
N PRO A 222 -25.21 0.26 -0.74
CA PRO A 222 -25.50 -0.82 -1.66
C PRO A 222 -24.34 -0.98 -2.65
N ASP A 223 -23.93 -2.21 -2.85
CA ASP A 223 -22.97 -2.56 -3.92
C ASP A 223 -23.72 -2.50 -5.25
N VAL A 224 -23.91 -1.29 -5.74
CA VAL A 224 -24.58 -1.06 -7.04
C VAL A 224 -23.51 -1.23 -8.10
N ALA A 225 -23.62 -2.30 -8.87
CA ALA A 225 -22.87 -2.43 -10.11
C ALA A 225 -23.07 -1.14 -10.92
N ILE A 226 -22.05 -0.33 -11.05
CA ILE A 226 -22.10 0.86 -11.91
C ILE A 226 -22.37 0.36 -13.30
N THR A 227 -23.53 0.75 -13.86
CA THR A 227 -23.98 0.26 -15.15
C THR A 227 -22.87 0.42 -16.19
N ARG A 228 -22.78 -0.55 -17.10
CA ARG A 228 -21.80 -0.60 -18.21
C ARG A 228 -21.71 0.75 -18.97
N PHE A 229 -22.79 1.52 -18.98
CA PHE A 229 -22.87 2.85 -19.57
C PHE A 229 -22.02 3.90 -18.87
N LEU A 230 -21.98 3.93 -17.53
CA LEU A 230 -21.12 4.85 -16.78
C LEU A 230 -19.64 4.45 -16.84
N ARG A 231 -19.35 3.17 -17.01
CA ARG A 231 -17.98 2.65 -17.18
C ARG A 231 -17.37 3.02 -18.52
N SER A 232 -18.15 3.01 -19.61
CA SER A 232 -17.67 3.32 -20.96
C SER A 232 -17.56 4.81 -21.24
N SER A 233 -18.19 5.63 -20.41
CA SER A 233 -18.28 7.08 -20.60
C SER A 233 -17.05 7.77 -20.00
N ARG A 234 -15.99 7.91 -20.81
CA ARG A 234 -14.84 8.81 -20.53
C ARG A 234 -15.29 10.25 -20.19
N LEU A 235 -16.52 10.60 -20.52
CA LEU A 235 -17.16 11.90 -20.25
C LEU A 235 -17.62 12.06 -18.80
N VAL A 236 -17.98 10.98 -18.08
CA VAL A 236 -18.50 11.04 -16.71
C VAL A 236 -17.38 10.83 -15.68
N VAL A 237 -16.47 9.90 -15.91
CA VAL A 237 -15.41 9.59 -14.96
C VAL A 237 -14.32 10.68 -14.91
N ARG A 238 -13.92 11.23 -16.07
CA ARG A 238 -12.93 12.30 -16.15
C ARG A 238 -13.35 13.62 -15.45
N PRO A 239 -14.58 14.13 -15.60
CA PRO A 239 -15.02 15.32 -14.87
C PRO A 239 -15.12 15.11 -13.35
N MET A 240 -15.61 13.95 -12.90
CA MET A 240 -15.68 13.64 -11.46
C MET A 240 -14.29 13.62 -10.80
N LEU A 241 -13.30 13.06 -11.49
CA LEU A 241 -11.91 13.04 -11.03
C LEU A 241 -11.29 14.45 -11.08
N ARG A 242 -11.61 15.27 -12.08
CA ARG A 242 -11.13 16.67 -12.17
C ARG A 242 -11.71 17.60 -11.09
N ILE A 243 -12.99 17.45 -10.72
CA ILE A 243 -13.63 18.30 -9.72
C ILE A 243 -12.98 18.13 -8.35
N ARG A 244 -12.44 16.97 -8.02
CA ARG A 244 -11.76 16.73 -6.74
C ARG A 244 -10.35 17.34 -6.67
N TYR A 245 -9.64 17.42 -7.80
CA TYR A 245 -8.29 18.01 -7.87
C TYR A 245 -8.30 19.55 -7.93
N SER A 246 -9.39 20.18 -8.38
CA SER A 246 -9.49 21.64 -8.47
C SER A 246 -9.85 22.33 -7.15
N ARG A 247 -10.19 21.58 -6.10
CA ARG A 247 -10.51 22.13 -4.77
C ARG A 247 -9.41 21.97 -3.72
N ALA A 248 -8.24 21.48 -4.09
CA ALA A 248 -7.09 21.25 -3.21
C ALA A 248 -5.94 22.26 -3.43
N TYR A 249 -6.27 23.45 -3.98
CA TYR A 249 -5.36 24.61 -4.05
C TYR A 249 -6.07 25.85 -3.50
#